data_848fb03c70c9771cf6ff03bc4194f74c
#
_entry.id   848fb03c70c9771cf6ff03bc4194f74c
#
_cell.length_a   1.000
_cell.length_b   1.000
_cell.length_c   1.000
_cell.angle_alpha   90.00
_cell.angle_beta   90.00
_cell.angle_gamma   90.00
#
_symmetry.space_group_name_H-M   'P 1'
#
loop_
_entity.id
_entity.type
_entity.pdbx_description
1 polymer ?
#
loop_
_entity_poly.entity_id
_entity_poly.type
_entity_poly.pdbx_seq_one_letter_code
_entity_poly.pdbx_strand_id
1 'polypeptide(L)'
;MAEIRIYNPDTLGKPLGQYSHVARVKAAELLFIAGMVSAGKDIDAQCAGVFPQIEKALQSAGAGWGNVVQFTTYLVHSQDIPGFMQFRLREFPRMFPNGAYPPNTLLVIDRLVQEQFLVEVQAIAAL
;
A
#
# COMPACT_ATOMS: atom_id res chain seq x y z
N MET A 1 -22.28 -0.03 -3.30
CA MET A 1 -21.26 -0.24 -2.27
C MET A 1 -20.44 -1.48 -2.59
N ALA A 2 -19.11 -1.40 -2.52
CA ALA A 2 -18.27 -2.54 -2.84
C ALA A 2 -18.35 -3.63 -1.77
N GLU A 3 -18.30 -4.88 -2.22
CA GLU A 3 -18.07 -6.03 -1.33
C GLU A 3 -16.61 -6.44 -1.48
N ILE A 4 -15.85 -6.32 -0.40
CA ILE A 4 -14.43 -6.62 -0.38
C ILE A 4 -14.17 -7.69 0.67
N ARG A 5 -13.60 -8.81 0.23
CA ARG A 5 -13.19 -9.88 1.12
C ARG A 5 -11.68 -10.06 1.01
N ILE A 6 -11.00 -9.81 2.10
CA ILE A 6 -9.54 -9.95 2.21
C ILE A 6 -9.24 -11.20 3.03
N TYR A 7 -8.42 -12.09 2.50
CA TYR A 7 -8.14 -13.35 3.17
C TYR A 7 -6.81 -13.97 2.74
N ASN A 8 -6.38 -14.92 3.56
CA ASN A 8 -5.16 -15.70 3.32
C ASN A 8 -5.57 -17.18 3.21
N PRO A 9 -5.49 -17.80 2.00
CA PRO A 9 -5.78 -19.22 1.87
C PRO A 9 -4.86 -20.06 2.75
N ASP A 10 -5.42 -21.08 3.40
CA ASP A 10 -4.65 -21.97 4.28
C ASP A 10 -3.51 -22.70 3.56
N THR A 11 -3.64 -22.86 2.24
CA THR A 11 -2.64 -23.52 1.40
C THR A 11 -1.41 -22.67 1.12
N LEU A 12 -1.49 -21.36 1.44
CA LEU A 12 -0.40 -20.43 1.21
C LEU A 12 0.25 -20.05 2.52
N GLY A 13 1.15 -20.28 3.11
CA GLY A 13 1.75 -19.89 4.38
C GLY A 13 1.31 -18.51 4.88
N LYS A 14 1.82 -18.10 6.01
CA LYS A 14 1.52 -16.78 6.56
C LYS A 14 2.15 -15.69 5.70
N PRO A 15 1.49 -14.53 5.53
CA PRO A 15 2.12 -13.35 4.93
C PRO A 15 3.38 -12.94 5.71
N LEU A 16 4.35 -12.41 4.98
CA LEU A 16 5.64 -12.02 5.54
C LEU A 16 5.59 -10.65 6.24
N GLY A 17 4.45 -9.99 6.28
CA GLY A 17 4.28 -8.68 6.89
C GLY A 17 2.83 -8.23 6.87
N GLN A 18 2.60 -6.92 6.92
CA GLN A 18 1.27 -6.32 6.97
C GLN A 18 0.67 -6.25 5.56
N TYR A 19 0.32 -7.40 5.03
CA TYR A 19 -0.44 -7.57 3.79
C TYR A 19 -1.18 -8.90 3.84
N SER A 20 -2.14 -9.10 2.93
CA SER A 20 -2.85 -10.36 2.75
C SER A 20 -2.58 -10.92 1.36
N HIS A 21 -2.88 -12.19 1.15
CA HIS A 21 -2.61 -12.83 -0.13
C HIS A 21 -3.65 -12.49 -1.19
N VAL A 22 -4.92 -12.34 -0.80
CA VAL A 22 -6.02 -12.20 -1.74
C VAL A 22 -7.00 -11.11 -1.31
N ALA A 23 -7.44 -10.31 -2.27
CA ALA A 23 -8.64 -9.49 -2.14
C ALA A 23 -9.62 -9.94 -3.22
N ARG A 24 -10.81 -10.37 -2.79
CA ARG A 24 -11.89 -10.73 -3.70
C ARG A 24 -12.93 -9.63 -3.68
N VAL A 25 -13.27 -9.10 -4.84
CA VAL A 25 -14.00 -7.85 -4.94
C VAL A 25 -15.21 -7.99 -5.85
N LYS A 26 -16.33 -7.41 -5.41
CA LYS A 26 -17.49 -7.13 -6.25
C LYS A 26 -17.79 -5.63 -6.08
N ALA A 27 -17.67 -4.87 -7.16
CA ALA A 27 -17.76 -3.43 -7.10
C ALA A 27 -18.36 -2.85 -8.38
N ALA A 28 -18.98 -1.68 -8.27
CA ALA A 28 -19.48 -0.92 -9.41
C ALA A 28 -18.36 -0.14 -10.09
N GLU A 29 -17.37 0.33 -9.32
CA GLU A 29 -16.28 1.16 -9.82
C GLU A 29 -14.94 0.73 -9.24
N LEU A 30 -13.89 0.90 -10.04
CA LEU A 30 -12.51 0.75 -9.59
C LEU A 30 -11.79 2.08 -9.71
N LEU A 31 -10.97 2.38 -8.72
CA LEU A 31 -10.15 3.58 -8.66
C LEU A 31 -8.69 3.16 -8.78
N PHE A 32 -8.03 3.58 -9.84
CA PHE A 32 -6.62 3.30 -10.08
C PHE A 32 -5.81 4.53 -9.69
N ILE A 33 -5.07 4.43 -8.61
CA ILE A 33 -4.30 5.55 -8.06
C ILE A 33 -2.85 5.39 -8.51
N ALA A 34 -2.34 6.41 -9.21
CA ALA A 34 -0.96 6.43 -9.68
C ALA A 34 0.02 6.30 -8.51
N GLY A 35 1.24 5.88 -8.82
CA GLY A 35 2.30 5.82 -7.82
C GLY A 35 2.56 7.20 -7.21
N MET A 36 2.63 7.25 -5.89
CA MET A 36 2.92 8.46 -5.13
C MET A 36 4.35 8.38 -4.60
N VAL A 37 5.06 9.48 -4.72
CA VAL A 37 6.41 9.68 -4.18
C VAL A 37 6.40 10.90 -3.29
N SER A 38 7.40 11.02 -2.42
CA SER A 38 7.51 12.15 -1.51
C SER A 38 8.98 12.46 -1.23
N ALA A 39 9.29 13.74 -1.05
CA ALA A 39 10.57 14.12 -0.49
C ALA A 39 10.70 13.61 0.95
N GLY A 40 11.90 13.39 1.40
CA GLY A 40 12.19 12.96 2.76
C GLY A 40 13.63 12.47 2.87
N LYS A 41 14.22 12.63 4.05
CA LYS A 41 15.63 12.32 4.29
C LYS A 41 15.94 10.83 4.29
N ASP A 42 14.93 9.98 4.52
CA ASP A 42 15.07 8.53 4.60
C ASP A 42 13.75 7.84 4.21
N ILE A 43 13.76 6.52 4.24
CA ILE A 43 12.59 5.73 3.85
C ILE A 43 11.37 6.02 4.73
N ASP A 44 11.57 6.18 6.03
CA ASP A 44 10.47 6.45 6.96
C ASP A 44 9.80 7.80 6.65
N ALA A 45 10.60 8.85 6.47
CA ALA A 45 10.09 10.18 6.14
C ALA A 45 9.36 10.19 4.80
N GLN A 46 9.88 9.47 3.80
CA GLN A 46 9.22 9.39 2.50
C GLN A 46 7.91 8.62 2.56
N CYS A 47 7.85 7.50 3.28
CA CYS A 47 6.60 6.78 3.50
C CYS A 47 5.57 7.68 4.20
N ALA A 48 5.98 8.45 5.19
CA ALA A 48 5.10 9.38 5.90
C ALA A 48 4.52 10.46 4.99
N GLY A 49 5.17 10.77 3.87
CA GLY A 49 4.66 11.70 2.87
C GLY A 49 3.85 11.03 1.75
N VAL A 50 4.11 9.75 1.47
CA VAL A 50 3.45 8.99 0.39
C VAL A 50 2.01 8.62 0.74
N PHE A 51 1.78 8.00 1.88
CA PHE A 51 0.47 7.47 2.23
C PHE A 51 -0.60 8.55 2.39
N PRO A 52 -0.34 9.73 2.96
CA PRO A 52 -1.33 10.81 2.95
C PRO A 52 -1.77 11.26 1.56
N GLN A 53 -0.91 11.18 0.55
CA GLN A 53 -1.29 11.50 -0.83
C GLN A 53 -2.27 10.46 -1.38
N ILE A 54 -2.04 9.18 -1.09
CA ILE A 54 -2.97 8.10 -1.47
C ILE A 54 -4.32 8.33 -0.78
N GLU A 55 -4.31 8.69 0.51
CA GLU A 55 -5.53 8.97 1.25
C GLU A 55 -6.32 10.12 0.63
N LYS A 56 -5.66 11.20 0.23
CA LYS A 56 -6.31 12.31 -0.46
C LYS A 56 -6.93 11.88 -1.79
N ALA A 57 -6.25 11.02 -2.53
CA ALA A 57 -6.80 10.46 -3.77
C ALA A 57 -8.05 9.62 -3.50
N LEU A 58 -8.03 8.79 -2.45
CA LEU A 58 -9.20 8.02 -2.02
C LEU A 58 -10.36 8.95 -1.65
N GLN A 59 -10.09 9.97 -0.84
CA GLN A 59 -11.09 10.92 -0.37
C GLN A 59 -11.73 11.69 -1.53
N SER A 60 -10.99 11.97 -2.61
CA SER A 60 -11.52 12.66 -3.78
C SER A 60 -12.66 11.87 -4.46
N ALA A 61 -12.71 10.58 -4.26
CA ALA A 61 -13.76 9.70 -4.79
C ALA A 61 -14.75 9.24 -3.70
N GLY A 62 -14.70 9.84 -2.52
CA GLY A 62 -15.56 9.44 -1.41
C GLY A 62 -15.15 8.11 -0.78
N ALA A 63 -13.92 7.67 -1.00
CA ALA A 63 -13.39 6.40 -0.50
C ALA A 63 -12.45 6.62 0.69
N GLY A 64 -12.04 5.53 1.32
CA GLY A 64 -11.06 5.51 2.41
C GLY A 64 -10.19 4.27 2.32
N TRP A 65 -9.37 4.04 3.34
CA TRP A 65 -8.45 2.91 3.38
C TRP A 65 -9.17 1.55 3.23
N GLY A 66 -10.37 1.42 3.78
CA GLY A 66 -11.16 0.19 3.67
C GLY A 66 -11.58 -0.17 2.25
N ASN A 67 -11.45 0.75 1.29
CA ASN A 67 -11.74 0.51 -0.11
C ASN A 67 -10.52 0.01 -0.90
N VAL A 68 -9.33 0.10 -0.34
CA VAL A 68 -8.10 -0.33 -1.02
C VAL A 68 -8.08 -1.85 -1.15
N VAL A 69 -7.85 -2.33 -2.36
CA VAL A 69 -7.83 -3.77 -2.66
C VAL A 69 -6.45 -4.26 -3.09
N GLN A 70 -5.52 -3.36 -3.39
CA GLN A 70 -4.15 -3.72 -3.72
C GLN A 70 -3.22 -2.52 -3.58
N PHE A 71 -2.04 -2.78 -3.03
CA PHE A 71 -0.88 -1.90 -3.15
C PHE A 71 0.19 -2.56 -4.00
N THR A 72 0.96 -1.76 -4.72
CA THR A 72 2.25 -2.16 -5.28
C THR A 72 3.29 -1.17 -4.79
N THR A 73 4.36 -1.68 -4.21
CA THR A 73 5.42 -0.89 -3.57
C THR A 73 6.73 -1.09 -4.30
N TYR A 74 7.34 0.01 -4.70
CA TYR A 74 8.63 0.03 -5.38
C TYR A 74 9.66 0.68 -4.46
N LEU A 75 10.76 -0.03 -4.20
CA LEU A 75 11.93 0.48 -3.49
C LEU A 75 13.11 0.50 -4.45
N VAL A 76 14.09 1.36 -4.18
CA VAL A 76 15.30 1.44 -5.01
C VAL A 76 16.53 0.86 -4.31
N HIS A 77 16.42 0.52 -3.02
CA HIS A 77 17.49 -0.12 -2.25
C HIS A 77 16.92 -1.25 -1.41
N SER A 78 17.52 -2.44 -1.54
CA SER A 78 17.08 -3.60 -0.74
C SER A 78 17.26 -3.37 0.76
N GLN A 79 18.26 -2.57 1.17
CA GLN A 79 18.48 -2.23 2.58
C GLN A 79 17.36 -1.38 3.18
N ASP A 80 16.47 -0.81 2.38
CA ASP A 80 15.31 -0.06 2.86
C ASP A 80 14.09 -0.95 3.16
N ILE A 81 14.14 -2.23 2.80
CA ILE A 81 13.03 -3.16 3.09
C ILE A 81 12.70 -3.19 4.58
N PRO A 82 13.67 -3.37 5.51
CA PRO A 82 13.35 -3.35 6.94
C PRO A 82 12.67 -2.05 7.39
N GLY A 83 13.11 -0.90 6.90
CA GLY A 83 12.50 0.39 7.23
C GLY A 83 11.06 0.51 6.76
N PHE A 84 10.78 0.04 5.54
CA PHE A 84 9.42 -0.01 5.01
C PHE A 84 8.53 -0.95 5.84
N MET A 85 9.03 -2.12 6.20
CA MET A 85 8.31 -3.07 7.06
C MET A 85 7.99 -2.46 8.42
N GLN A 86 8.94 -1.73 9.03
CA GLN A 86 8.72 -1.05 10.31
C GLN A 86 7.67 0.06 10.18
N PHE A 87 7.67 0.81 9.09
CA PHE A 87 6.63 1.81 8.84
C PHE A 87 5.25 1.15 8.81
N ARG A 88 5.08 0.06 8.06
CA ARG A 88 3.80 -0.65 8.00
C ARG A 88 3.37 -1.20 9.36
N LEU A 89 4.32 -1.79 10.10
CA LEU A 89 4.04 -2.34 11.42
C LEU A 89 3.48 -1.27 12.37
N ARG A 90 4.01 -0.07 12.28
CA ARG A 90 3.61 1.06 13.12
C ARG A 90 2.30 1.71 12.65
N GLU A 91 2.15 1.93 11.33
CA GLU A 91 1.07 2.78 10.80
C GLU A 91 -0.14 2.01 10.27
N PHE A 92 0.05 0.82 9.71
CA PHE A 92 -1.05 0.07 9.10
C PHE A 92 -2.14 -0.35 10.09
N PRO A 93 -1.86 -0.69 11.37
CA PRO A 93 -2.96 -0.96 12.32
C PRO A 93 -3.92 0.21 12.51
N ARG A 94 -3.44 1.45 12.37
CA ARG A 94 -4.29 2.65 12.41
C ARG A 94 -5.12 2.81 11.13
N MET A 95 -4.52 2.51 9.98
CA MET A 95 -5.18 2.63 8.68
C MET A 95 -6.18 1.49 8.42
N PHE A 96 -5.86 0.31 8.92
CA PHE A 96 -6.66 -0.91 8.74
C PHE A 96 -6.95 -1.54 10.12
N PRO A 97 -7.84 -0.91 10.93
CA PRO A 97 -8.00 -1.29 12.33
C PRO A 97 -8.54 -2.69 12.57
N ASN A 98 -9.20 -3.29 11.58
CA ASN A 98 -9.69 -4.68 11.67
C ASN A 98 -8.65 -5.71 11.18
N GLY A 99 -7.43 -5.28 10.85
CA GLY A 99 -6.37 -6.17 10.38
C GLY A 99 -6.54 -6.70 8.96
N ALA A 100 -7.51 -6.20 8.22
CA ALA A 100 -7.73 -6.59 6.83
C ALA A 100 -6.79 -5.82 5.90
N TYR A 101 -5.53 -6.17 5.93
CA TYR A 101 -4.49 -5.52 5.13
C TYR A 101 -4.63 -5.92 3.66
N PRO A 102 -4.65 -4.96 2.71
CA PRO A 102 -4.75 -5.30 1.30
C PRO A 102 -3.54 -6.13 0.82
N PRO A 103 -3.69 -6.90 -0.25
CA PRO A 103 -2.55 -7.47 -0.95
C PRO A 103 -1.54 -6.39 -1.32
N ASN A 104 -0.26 -6.75 -1.27
CA ASN A 104 0.84 -5.88 -1.66
C ASN A 104 1.93 -6.71 -2.33
N THR A 105 2.49 -6.21 -3.41
CA THR A 105 3.72 -6.73 -4.00
C THR A 105 4.80 -5.68 -3.82
N LEU A 106 5.93 -6.09 -3.25
CA LEU A 106 7.08 -5.22 -3.04
C LEU A 106 8.20 -5.63 -4.01
N LEU A 107 8.73 -4.66 -4.74
CA LEU A 107 9.80 -4.86 -5.69
C LEU A 107 10.94 -3.88 -5.40
N VAL A 108 12.16 -4.32 -5.64
CA VAL A 108 13.32 -3.43 -5.66
C VAL A 108 13.67 -3.21 -7.13
N ILE A 109 13.72 -1.94 -7.55
CA ILE A 109 13.96 -1.54 -8.93
C ILE A 109 15.19 -0.64 -9.00
N ASP A 110 15.64 -0.35 -10.21
CA ASP A 110 16.88 0.39 -10.45
C ASP A 110 16.78 1.85 -9.98
N ARG A 111 15.71 2.56 -10.33
CA ARG A 111 15.46 3.93 -9.86
C ARG A 111 14.02 4.33 -10.11
N LEU A 112 13.59 5.39 -9.43
CA LEU A 112 12.32 6.06 -9.68
C LEU A 112 12.53 7.28 -10.60
N VAL A 113 11.47 8.08 -10.81
CA VAL A 113 11.51 9.21 -11.74
C VAL A 113 12.60 10.23 -11.39
N GLN A 114 12.93 10.37 -10.10
CA GLN A 114 14.04 11.20 -9.63
C GLN A 114 14.90 10.39 -8.67
N GLU A 115 16.20 10.66 -8.65
CA GLU A 115 17.16 9.84 -7.90
C GLU A 115 16.98 9.89 -6.39
N GLN A 116 16.44 10.99 -5.85
CA GLN A 116 16.24 11.11 -4.41
C GLN A 116 15.05 10.31 -3.89
N PHE A 117 14.16 9.83 -4.75
CA PHE A 117 13.03 9.02 -4.30
C PHE A 117 13.46 7.60 -3.98
N LEU A 118 13.14 7.15 -2.78
CA LEU A 118 13.48 5.83 -2.25
C LEU A 118 12.31 4.85 -2.34
N VAL A 119 11.08 5.36 -2.40
CA VAL A 119 9.86 4.56 -2.39
C VAL A 119 8.79 5.20 -3.24
N GLU A 120 8.05 4.37 -3.93
CA GLU A 120 6.81 4.75 -4.62
C GLU A 120 5.75 3.70 -4.32
N VAL A 121 4.53 4.12 -4.05
CA VAL A 121 3.42 3.21 -3.78
C VAL A 121 2.25 3.59 -4.67
N GLN A 122 1.69 2.60 -5.36
CA GLN A 122 0.45 2.74 -6.10
C GLN A 122 -0.64 1.89 -5.45
N ALA A 123 -1.89 2.25 -5.68
CA ALA A 123 -3.02 1.56 -5.08
C ALA A 123 -4.16 1.39 -6.08
N ILE A 124 -4.95 0.34 -5.87
CA ILE A 124 -6.24 0.14 -6.53
C ILE A 124 -7.28 0.07 -5.42
N ALA A 125 -8.39 0.78 -5.61
CA ALA A 125 -9.51 0.78 -4.68
C ALA A 125 -10.80 0.42 -5.40
N ALA A 126 -11.79 -0.05 -4.64
CA ALA A 126 -13.09 -0.50 -5.15
C ALA A 126 -14.23 0.21 -4.42
N LEU A 127 -15.20 0.73 -5.19
CA LEU A 127 -16.37 1.43 -4.68
C LEU A 127 -17.66 0.76 -5.14
#